data_1782e6433b4a7dadfea4dc59ec2fb7bb
#
_entry.id   1782e6433b4a7dadfea4dc59ec2fb7bb
#
_cell.length_a   1.000
_cell.length_b   1.000
_cell.length_c   1.000
_cell.angle_alpha   90.00
_cell.angle_beta   90.00
_cell.angle_gamma   90.00
#
_symmetry.space_group_name_H-M   'P 1'
#
loop_
_entity.id
_entity.type
_entity.pdbx_description
1 polymer ?
#
loop_
_entity_poly.entity_id
_entity_poly.type
_entity_poly.pdbx_seq_one_letter_code
_entity_poly.pdbx_strand_id
1 'polypeptide(L)'
;MMPRVGATAFARPRSAKALTVAEARRALADKFRAAGLDSPELDARILVGHFLGLDHAALAAAGARMLNPEEADAIAALAQRRLAREPVARILGRKEFWSLKLRVDAATLVPRPETETVVEAALAAIDAEGARSRALRIADLGTGCGALLLALLTELPNAFGIGTDTSFSALLVARDNALGVGATRAAFLASDMAAALDGPFDVIVANPPYIASGEVAALAPEVRDFDPRRALDGGPDGLDFYRAIAATVPALLRPGGALVVELGAGQAQAVAALFSAVGLVPSPPSPDLHGVPRALLARKAAKKGQKKGYEQGALAPRQKSSQKSTWNIGRNRLACSHGIGPR
;
A
#
# COMPACT_ATOMS: atom_id res chain seq x y z
N MET A 1 -51.17 37.72 -25.72
CA MET A 1 -50.68 38.41 -24.52
C MET A 1 -50.37 37.37 -23.47
N MET A 2 -49.10 36.91 -23.41
CA MET A 2 -48.68 35.87 -22.48
C MET A 2 -48.04 36.54 -21.25
N PRO A 3 -48.31 36.05 -20.01
CA PRO A 3 -47.74 36.64 -18.80
C PRO A 3 -46.26 36.25 -18.70
N ARG A 4 -45.42 37.25 -18.40
CA ARG A 4 -43.99 37.07 -18.03
C ARG A 4 -43.91 36.36 -16.68
N VAL A 5 -43.29 35.17 -16.67
CA VAL A 5 -42.89 34.48 -15.41
C VAL A 5 -41.70 35.25 -14.86
N GLY A 6 -41.93 35.87 -13.68
CA GLY A 6 -40.91 36.57 -12.94
C GLY A 6 -39.87 35.57 -12.43
N ALA A 7 -38.60 35.81 -12.71
CA ALA A 7 -37.46 35.10 -12.11
C ALA A 7 -37.41 35.48 -10.63
N THR A 8 -37.82 34.57 -9.77
CA THR A 8 -37.56 34.64 -8.33
C THR A 8 -36.06 34.49 -8.12
N ALA A 9 -35.39 35.59 -7.81
CA ALA A 9 -34.02 35.61 -7.33
C ALA A 9 -33.95 34.79 -6.03
N PHE A 10 -33.25 33.66 -6.05
CA PHE A 10 -32.91 32.94 -4.83
C PHE A 10 -32.13 33.88 -3.92
N ALA A 11 -32.78 34.27 -2.79
CA ALA A 11 -32.14 35.04 -1.75
C ALA A 11 -30.95 34.27 -1.20
N ARG A 12 -29.71 34.78 -1.40
CA ARG A 12 -28.52 34.30 -0.71
C ARG A 12 -28.75 34.30 0.79
N PRO A 13 -28.48 33.21 1.50
CA PRO A 13 -28.58 33.21 2.95
C PRO A 13 -27.62 34.27 3.53
N ARG A 14 -28.07 34.91 4.60
CA ARG A 14 -27.37 35.96 5.35
C ARG A 14 -25.88 35.62 5.50
N SER A 15 -25.01 36.60 5.23
CA SER A 15 -23.58 36.64 5.46
C SER A 15 -23.17 35.87 6.70
N ALA A 16 -22.72 34.62 6.54
CA ALA A 16 -21.97 33.93 7.59
C ALA A 16 -20.73 34.78 7.89
N LYS A 17 -20.45 35.05 9.17
CA LYS A 17 -19.26 35.79 9.61
C LYS A 17 -18.05 35.16 8.94
N ALA A 18 -17.28 35.94 8.19
CA ALA A 18 -16.05 35.45 7.59
C ALA A 18 -15.13 34.93 8.71
N LEU A 19 -14.62 33.72 8.55
CA LEU A 19 -13.77 33.06 9.53
C LEU A 19 -12.30 33.15 9.09
N THR A 20 -11.40 33.26 10.06
CA THR A 20 -10.00 32.99 9.83
C THR A 20 -9.74 31.49 9.67
N VAL A 21 -8.62 31.12 9.07
CA VAL A 21 -8.18 29.71 8.95
C VAL A 21 -8.17 29.01 10.33
N ALA A 22 -7.67 29.69 11.36
CA ALA A 22 -7.61 29.15 12.71
C ALA A 22 -9.03 28.96 13.32
N GLU A 23 -9.96 29.93 13.10
CA GLU A 23 -11.34 29.83 13.58
C GLU A 23 -12.09 28.69 12.86
N ALA A 24 -11.94 28.57 11.54
CA ALA A 24 -12.54 27.49 10.76
C ALA A 24 -12.06 26.12 11.24
N ARG A 25 -10.75 25.96 11.44
CA ARG A 25 -10.17 24.70 11.96
C ARG A 25 -10.71 24.34 13.33
N ARG A 26 -10.81 25.31 14.26
CA ARG A 26 -11.38 25.08 15.60
C ARG A 26 -12.85 24.69 15.51
N ALA A 27 -13.64 25.45 14.74
CA ALA A 27 -15.06 25.16 14.57
C ALA A 27 -15.32 23.77 13.96
N LEU A 28 -14.46 23.30 13.04
CA LEU A 28 -14.52 21.94 12.51
C LEU A 28 -14.18 20.91 13.58
N ALA A 29 -13.10 21.11 14.32
CA ALA A 29 -12.70 20.20 15.38
C ALA A 29 -13.81 20.05 16.44
N ASP A 30 -14.47 21.17 16.81
CA ASP A 30 -15.58 21.13 17.75
C ASP A 30 -16.77 20.34 17.21
N LYS A 31 -17.13 20.51 15.92
CA LYS A 31 -18.19 19.72 15.28
C LYS A 31 -17.84 18.22 15.22
N PHE A 32 -16.61 17.90 14.88
CA PHE A 32 -16.14 16.51 14.81
C PHE A 32 -16.12 15.85 16.19
N ARG A 33 -15.70 16.58 17.23
CA ARG A 33 -15.75 16.12 18.62
C ARG A 33 -17.17 15.86 19.08
N ALA A 34 -18.09 16.79 18.78
CA ALA A 34 -19.52 16.64 19.10
C ALA A 34 -20.17 15.45 18.37
N ALA A 35 -19.65 15.07 17.20
CA ALA A 35 -20.09 13.89 16.44
C ALA A 35 -19.39 12.60 16.88
N GLY A 36 -18.53 12.63 17.91
CA GLY A 36 -17.82 11.45 18.42
C GLY A 36 -16.79 10.88 17.45
N LEU A 37 -16.08 11.73 16.71
CA LEU A 37 -14.95 11.30 15.88
C LEU A 37 -13.68 11.19 16.74
N ASP A 38 -12.85 10.16 16.50
CA ASP A 38 -11.71 9.81 17.36
C ASP A 38 -10.57 10.85 17.35
N SER A 39 -10.37 11.55 16.22
CA SER A 39 -9.25 12.48 16.03
C SER A 39 -9.69 13.83 15.48
N PRO A 40 -10.58 14.56 16.18
CA PRO A 40 -11.28 15.73 15.65
C PRO A 40 -10.35 16.88 15.24
N GLU A 41 -9.29 17.15 16.03
CA GLU A 41 -8.31 18.20 15.74
C GLU A 41 -7.42 17.85 14.54
N LEU A 42 -7.01 16.58 14.46
CA LEU A 42 -6.19 16.08 13.37
C LEU A 42 -6.98 16.10 12.06
N ASP A 43 -8.20 15.60 12.06
CA ASP A 43 -9.08 15.56 10.90
C ASP A 43 -9.37 16.99 10.39
N ALA A 44 -9.75 17.91 11.28
CA ALA A 44 -9.97 19.31 10.92
C ALA A 44 -8.72 19.97 10.33
N ARG A 45 -7.54 19.72 10.90
CA ARG A 45 -6.27 20.24 10.41
C ARG A 45 -5.95 19.71 9.02
N ILE A 46 -6.09 18.40 8.81
CA ILE A 46 -5.79 17.77 7.54
C ILE A 46 -6.73 18.26 6.44
N LEU A 47 -8.04 18.31 6.70
CA LEU A 47 -9.03 18.73 5.70
C LEU A 47 -8.86 20.20 5.29
N VAL A 48 -8.65 21.12 6.26
CA VAL A 48 -8.41 22.53 5.97
C VAL A 48 -7.08 22.73 5.23
N GLY A 49 -6.01 22.07 5.70
CA GLY A 49 -4.70 22.14 5.05
C GLY A 49 -4.73 21.60 3.63
N HIS A 50 -5.40 20.47 3.41
CA HIS A 50 -5.55 19.87 2.08
C HIS A 50 -6.22 20.82 1.09
N PHE A 51 -7.37 21.39 1.48
CA PHE A 51 -8.11 22.28 0.59
C PHE A 51 -7.29 23.53 0.23
N LEU A 52 -6.61 24.12 1.23
CA LEU A 52 -5.81 25.32 1.03
C LEU A 52 -4.44 25.06 0.40
N GLY A 53 -4.05 23.80 0.15
CA GLY A 53 -2.72 23.43 -0.36
C GLY A 53 -1.59 23.74 0.62
N LEU A 54 -1.88 23.77 1.93
CA LEU A 54 -0.93 24.15 3.00
C LEU A 54 -0.49 22.90 3.77
N ASP A 55 0.81 22.77 3.99
CA ASP A 55 1.38 21.81 4.94
C ASP A 55 1.13 22.26 6.40
N HIS A 56 1.61 21.46 7.36
CA HIS A 56 1.39 21.74 8.77
C HIS A 56 1.93 23.10 9.23
N ALA A 57 3.15 23.46 8.80
CA ALA A 57 3.80 24.69 9.20
C ALA A 57 3.16 25.91 8.54
N ALA A 58 2.90 25.82 7.24
CA ALA A 58 2.22 26.87 6.48
C ALA A 58 0.79 27.11 6.97
N LEU A 59 0.05 26.06 7.34
CA LEU A 59 -1.29 26.15 7.91
C LEU A 59 -1.28 26.87 9.28
N ALA A 60 -0.29 26.61 10.11
CA ALA A 60 -0.12 27.30 11.38
C ALA A 60 0.19 28.79 11.17
N ALA A 61 1.11 29.11 10.25
CA ALA A 61 1.46 30.49 9.91
C ALA A 61 0.29 31.28 9.29
N ALA A 62 -0.56 30.62 8.51
CA ALA A 62 -1.74 31.20 7.87
C ALA A 62 -2.94 31.37 8.83
N GLY A 63 -2.79 31.11 10.12
CA GLY A 63 -3.89 31.06 11.08
C GLY A 63 -4.76 32.31 11.13
N ALA A 64 -4.18 33.51 10.96
CA ALA A 64 -4.89 34.79 10.94
C ALA A 64 -5.50 35.16 9.56
N ARG A 65 -5.18 34.41 8.50
CA ARG A 65 -5.71 34.65 7.15
C ARG A 65 -7.23 34.41 7.13
N MET A 66 -7.96 35.37 6.55
CA MET A 66 -9.40 35.24 6.34
C MET A 66 -9.65 34.23 5.20
N LEU A 67 -10.62 33.35 5.39
CA LEU A 67 -11.16 32.53 4.30
C LEU A 67 -12.08 33.37 3.42
N ASN A 68 -11.98 33.20 2.11
CA ASN A 68 -13.00 33.70 1.21
C ASN A 68 -14.25 32.78 1.23
N PRO A 69 -15.39 33.22 0.70
CA PRO A 69 -16.63 32.42 0.73
C PRO A 69 -16.50 31.05 0.05
N GLU A 70 -15.78 30.97 -1.08
CA GLU A 70 -15.58 29.71 -1.85
C GLU A 70 -14.74 28.71 -1.05
N GLU A 71 -13.71 29.18 -0.38
CA GLU A 71 -12.86 28.35 0.51
C GLU A 71 -13.68 27.83 1.70
N ALA A 72 -14.51 28.71 2.31
CA ALA A 72 -15.34 28.32 3.43
C ALA A 72 -16.37 27.26 3.03
N ASP A 73 -17.03 27.42 1.87
CA ASP A 73 -18.01 26.48 1.34
C ASP A 73 -17.38 25.12 1.00
N ALA A 74 -16.22 25.13 0.35
CA ALA A 74 -15.51 23.91 0.00
C ALA A 74 -15.03 23.15 1.24
N ILE A 75 -14.46 23.84 2.24
CA ILE A 75 -14.07 23.24 3.52
C ILE A 75 -15.31 22.67 4.23
N ALA A 76 -16.45 23.37 4.21
CA ALA A 76 -17.70 22.88 4.77
C ALA A 76 -18.18 21.59 4.05
N ALA A 77 -18.05 21.51 2.74
CA ALA A 77 -18.37 20.30 1.97
C ALA A 77 -17.51 19.09 2.38
N LEU A 78 -16.20 19.27 2.53
CA LEU A 78 -15.30 18.21 3.05
C LEU A 78 -15.69 17.80 4.48
N ALA A 79 -16.05 18.77 5.31
CA ALA A 79 -16.49 18.51 6.67
C ALA A 79 -17.80 17.70 6.73
N GLN A 80 -18.75 17.92 5.84
CA GLN A 80 -19.99 17.13 5.76
C GLN A 80 -19.70 15.66 5.41
N ARG A 81 -18.77 15.40 4.47
CA ARG A 81 -18.31 14.03 4.17
C ARG A 81 -17.74 13.35 5.41
N ARG A 82 -16.89 14.04 6.17
CA ARG A 82 -16.30 13.48 7.40
C ARG A 82 -17.36 13.25 8.50
N LEU A 83 -18.33 14.16 8.65
CA LEU A 83 -19.46 13.99 9.57
C LEU A 83 -20.37 12.82 9.17
N ALA A 84 -20.46 12.51 7.88
CA ALA A 84 -21.07 11.28 7.37
C ALA A 84 -20.18 10.02 7.57
N ARG A 85 -19.14 10.11 8.42
CA ARG A 85 -18.20 9.03 8.75
C ARG A 85 -17.26 8.62 7.63
N GLU A 86 -17.21 9.34 6.50
CA GLU A 86 -16.24 9.05 5.45
C GLU A 86 -14.81 9.26 5.99
N PRO A 87 -13.89 8.26 5.86
CA PRO A 87 -12.52 8.39 6.33
C PRO A 87 -11.78 9.54 5.64
N VAL A 88 -10.93 10.26 6.37
CA VAL A 88 -10.12 11.36 5.81
C VAL A 88 -9.33 10.91 4.57
N ALA A 89 -8.74 9.71 4.59
CA ALA A 89 -8.01 9.17 3.45
C ALA A 89 -8.90 9.03 2.19
N ARG A 90 -10.17 8.67 2.34
CA ARG A 90 -11.16 8.60 1.25
C ARG A 90 -11.52 9.99 0.74
N ILE A 91 -11.73 10.93 1.65
CA ILE A 91 -12.02 12.33 1.31
C ILE A 91 -10.87 12.92 0.47
N LEU A 92 -9.63 12.61 0.86
CA LEU A 92 -8.43 13.10 0.18
C LEU A 92 -8.05 12.29 -1.07
N GLY A 93 -8.58 11.07 -1.22
CA GLY A 93 -8.19 10.12 -2.27
C GLY A 93 -6.76 9.59 -2.12
N ARG A 94 -6.14 9.76 -0.95
CA ARG A 94 -4.75 9.34 -0.70
C ARG A 94 -4.50 8.98 0.77
N LYS A 95 -3.54 8.08 0.98
CA LYS A 95 -3.04 7.66 2.30
C LYS A 95 -1.52 7.56 2.25
N GLU A 96 -0.86 8.01 3.31
CA GLU A 96 0.55 7.74 3.53
C GLU A 96 0.73 6.35 4.17
N PHE A 97 1.63 5.55 3.63
CA PHE A 97 2.03 4.24 4.12
C PHE A 97 3.50 4.02 3.79
N TRP A 98 4.32 3.66 4.76
CA TRP A 98 5.78 3.49 4.59
C TRP A 98 6.45 4.71 3.92
N SER A 99 6.06 5.92 4.31
CA SER A 99 6.46 7.20 3.69
C SER A 99 6.06 7.38 2.22
N LEU A 100 5.32 6.43 1.62
CA LEU A 100 4.78 6.53 0.27
C LEU A 100 3.40 7.19 0.29
N LYS A 101 3.17 8.14 -0.62
CA LYS A 101 1.85 8.76 -0.81
C LYS A 101 1.06 7.95 -1.82
N LEU A 102 0.22 7.05 -1.34
CA LEU A 102 -0.57 6.13 -2.17
C LEU A 102 -1.97 6.69 -2.42
N ARG A 103 -2.42 6.59 -3.67
CA ARG A 103 -3.82 6.80 -4.04
C ARG A 103 -4.67 5.68 -3.44
N VAL A 104 -5.84 6.04 -2.92
CA VAL A 104 -6.87 5.12 -2.43
C VAL A 104 -8.24 5.57 -2.92
N ASP A 105 -9.09 4.62 -3.30
CA ASP A 105 -10.47 4.89 -3.71
C ASP A 105 -11.40 3.75 -3.25
N ALA A 106 -12.67 3.79 -3.61
CA ALA A 106 -13.67 2.81 -3.17
C ALA A 106 -13.34 1.35 -3.56
N ALA A 107 -12.38 1.12 -4.46
CA ALA A 107 -12.00 -0.23 -4.89
C ALA A 107 -11.00 -0.91 -3.95
N THR A 108 -10.30 -0.16 -3.08
CA THR A 108 -9.20 -0.67 -2.27
C THR A 108 -9.45 -0.47 -0.78
N LEU A 109 -8.90 -1.33 0.08
CA LEU A 109 -8.78 -1.07 1.52
C LEU A 109 -7.89 0.16 1.73
N VAL A 110 -8.23 1.02 2.70
CA VAL A 110 -7.31 2.08 3.14
C VAL A 110 -6.18 1.44 3.95
N PRO A 111 -4.90 1.55 3.56
CA PRO A 111 -3.80 0.95 4.31
C PRO A 111 -3.78 1.40 5.78
N ARG A 112 -3.60 0.44 6.69
CA ARG A 112 -3.57 0.69 8.13
C ARG A 112 -2.12 0.83 8.61
N PRO A 113 -1.83 1.66 9.63
CA PRO A 113 -0.47 1.75 10.19
C PRO A 113 0.06 0.40 10.68
N GLU A 114 -0.81 -0.44 11.27
CA GLU A 114 -0.46 -1.76 11.79
C GLU A 114 0.05 -2.71 10.70
N THR A 115 -0.36 -2.50 9.45
CA THR A 115 0.09 -3.28 8.29
C THR A 115 1.59 -3.07 8.00
N GLU A 116 2.20 -1.98 8.46
CA GLU A 116 3.64 -1.74 8.35
C GLU A 116 4.45 -2.82 9.08
N THR A 117 3.90 -3.45 10.12
CA THR A 117 4.52 -4.60 10.81
C THR A 117 4.79 -5.78 9.85
N VAL A 118 3.98 -5.96 8.81
CA VAL A 118 4.20 -7.00 7.77
C VAL A 118 5.44 -6.64 6.94
N VAL A 119 5.62 -5.37 6.59
CA VAL A 119 6.81 -4.91 5.86
C VAL A 119 8.06 -5.11 6.71
N GLU A 120 8.03 -4.69 7.98
CA GLU A 120 9.13 -4.88 8.93
C GLU A 120 9.52 -6.35 9.08
N ALA A 121 8.54 -7.24 9.29
CA ALA A 121 8.78 -8.67 9.42
C ALA A 121 9.36 -9.29 8.14
N ALA A 122 8.90 -8.87 6.97
CA ALA A 122 9.44 -9.32 5.69
C ALA A 122 10.89 -8.86 5.48
N LEU A 123 11.19 -7.59 5.78
CA LEU A 123 12.54 -7.03 5.68
C LEU A 123 13.49 -7.71 6.67
N ALA A 124 13.06 -7.92 7.92
CA ALA A 124 13.84 -8.63 8.93
C ALA A 124 14.16 -10.08 8.49
N ALA A 125 13.22 -10.76 7.84
CA ALA A 125 13.43 -12.09 7.30
C ALA A 125 14.49 -12.11 6.17
N ILE A 126 14.52 -11.07 5.32
CA ILE A 126 15.48 -10.89 4.24
C ILE A 126 16.87 -10.53 4.79
N ASP A 127 16.91 -9.66 5.82
CA ASP A 127 18.15 -9.25 6.49
C ASP A 127 18.85 -10.41 7.19
N ALA A 128 18.09 -11.29 7.83
CA ALA A 128 18.62 -12.49 8.46
C ALA A 128 19.34 -13.43 7.46
N GLU A 129 19.04 -13.31 6.15
CA GLU A 129 19.73 -14.03 5.07
C GLU A 129 20.85 -13.20 4.40
N GLY A 130 21.07 -11.95 4.79
CA GLY A 130 21.97 -11.02 4.11
C GLY A 130 21.57 -10.77 2.65
N ALA A 131 20.25 -10.75 2.36
CA ALA A 131 19.73 -10.84 1.00
C ALA A 131 19.21 -9.50 0.42
N ARG A 132 19.37 -8.36 1.11
CA ARG A 132 18.83 -7.07 0.64
C ARG A 132 19.30 -6.64 -0.76
N SER A 133 20.51 -6.98 -1.14
CA SER A 133 21.07 -6.63 -2.46
C SER A 133 20.79 -7.67 -3.55
N ARG A 134 20.11 -8.78 -3.21
CA ARG A 134 19.80 -9.85 -4.19
C ARG A 134 18.61 -9.45 -5.06
N ALA A 135 18.57 -10.04 -6.28
CA ALA A 135 17.39 -9.99 -7.15
C ALA A 135 16.32 -10.96 -6.61
N LEU A 136 15.53 -10.48 -5.65
CA LEU A 136 14.47 -11.27 -5.00
C LEU A 136 13.20 -11.25 -5.85
N ARG A 137 12.46 -12.37 -5.83
CA ARG A 137 11.09 -12.45 -6.36
C ARG A 137 10.10 -12.37 -5.21
N ILE A 138 9.23 -11.37 -5.24
CA ILE A 138 8.24 -11.07 -4.19
C ILE A 138 6.84 -11.22 -4.78
N ALA A 139 5.91 -11.84 -4.06
CA ALA A 139 4.50 -11.80 -4.37
C ALA A 139 3.72 -11.14 -3.21
N ASP A 140 2.69 -10.36 -3.57
CA ASP A 140 1.75 -9.71 -2.63
C ASP A 140 0.34 -10.19 -2.99
N LEU A 141 -0.27 -11.00 -2.10
CA LEU A 141 -1.56 -11.63 -2.34
C LEU A 141 -2.68 -10.76 -1.76
N GLY A 142 -3.63 -10.36 -2.62
CA GLY A 142 -4.64 -9.38 -2.25
C GLY A 142 -4.03 -7.98 -2.13
N THR A 143 -3.27 -7.57 -3.15
CA THR A 143 -2.41 -6.36 -3.09
C THR A 143 -3.15 -5.04 -2.85
N GLY A 144 -4.46 -4.98 -3.13
CA GLY A 144 -5.28 -3.78 -2.96
C GLY A 144 -4.72 -2.58 -3.72
N CYS A 145 -4.32 -1.54 -3.01
CA CYS A 145 -3.67 -0.35 -3.61
C CYS A 145 -2.15 -0.52 -3.84
N GLY A 146 -1.59 -1.71 -3.59
CA GLY A 146 -0.17 -2.00 -3.76
C GLY A 146 0.71 -1.67 -2.56
N ALA A 147 0.15 -1.37 -1.40
CA ALA A 147 0.87 -0.81 -0.25
C ALA A 147 2.06 -1.67 0.20
N LEU A 148 1.85 -2.97 0.47
CA LEU A 148 2.90 -3.89 0.90
C LEU A 148 3.97 -4.07 -0.16
N LEU A 149 3.55 -4.34 -1.39
CA LEU A 149 4.47 -4.57 -2.49
C LEU A 149 5.37 -3.37 -2.76
N LEU A 150 4.78 -2.18 -2.86
CA LEU A 150 5.51 -0.95 -3.17
C LEU A 150 6.46 -0.55 -2.03
N ALA A 151 6.05 -0.72 -0.77
CA ALA A 151 6.93 -0.52 0.38
C ALA A 151 8.16 -1.43 0.31
N LEU A 152 7.97 -2.74 0.05
CA LEU A 152 9.08 -3.69 -0.08
C LEU A 152 9.99 -3.37 -1.27
N LEU A 153 9.44 -2.98 -2.42
CA LEU A 153 10.24 -2.64 -3.60
C LEU A 153 11.04 -1.34 -3.44
N THR A 154 10.59 -0.42 -2.58
CA THR A 154 11.34 0.78 -2.22
C THR A 154 12.60 0.42 -1.40
N GLU A 155 12.48 -0.53 -0.47
CA GLU A 155 13.58 -0.99 0.38
C GLU A 155 14.53 -1.97 -0.31
N LEU A 156 14.10 -2.60 -1.40
CA LEU A 156 14.78 -3.70 -2.07
C LEU A 156 15.07 -3.35 -3.54
N PRO A 157 16.15 -2.62 -3.82
CA PRO A 157 16.39 -2.01 -5.14
C PRO A 157 16.54 -3.01 -6.29
N ASN A 158 16.89 -4.26 -6.02
CA ASN A 158 17.07 -5.30 -7.02
C ASN A 158 15.92 -6.33 -7.06
N ALA A 159 14.92 -6.21 -6.17
CA ALA A 159 13.79 -7.12 -6.16
C ALA A 159 12.80 -6.82 -7.28
N PHE A 160 12.14 -7.85 -7.78
CA PHE A 160 10.96 -7.78 -8.66
C PHE A 160 9.73 -8.28 -7.90
N GLY A 161 8.60 -7.61 -8.07
CA GLY A 161 7.39 -7.93 -7.35
C GLY A 161 6.17 -8.11 -8.23
N ILE A 162 5.28 -9.02 -7.84
CA ILE A 162 3.97 -9.21 -8.46
C ILE A 162 2.88 -9.11 -7.40
N GLY A 163 1.92 -8.19 -7.61
CA GLY A 163 0.72 -8.07 -6.79
C GLY A 163 -0.46 -8.77 -7.47
N THR A 164 -1.22 -9.55 -6.71
CA THR A 164 -2.46 -10.16 -7.18
C THR A 164 -3.68 -9.59 -6.45
N ASP A 165 -4.80 -9.47 -7.13
CA ASP A 165 -6.09 -9.10 -6.55
C ASP A 165 -7.22 -9.61 -7.45
N THR A 166 -8.37 -9.95 -6.87
CA THR A 166 -9.57 -10.31 -7.64
C THR A 166 -10.24 -9.08 -8.25
N SER A 167 -9.97 -7.89 -7.72
CA SER A 167 -10.51 -6.62 -8.17
C SER A 167 -9.64 -5.96 -9.23
N PHE A 168 -10.08 -5.98 -10.47
CA PHE A 168 -9.40 -5.27 -11.54
C PHE A 168 -9.26 -3.76 -11.25
N SER A 169 -10.27 -3.15 -10.63
CA SER A 169 -10.21 -1.74 -10.22
C SER A 169 -9.13 -1.49 -9.16
N ALA A 170 -8.93 -2.41 -8.21
CA ALA A 170 -7.84 -2.30 -7.24
C ALA A 170 -6.47 -2.40 -7.91
N LEU A 171 -6.30 -3.31 -8.88
CA LEU A 171 -5.07 -3.43 -9.65
C LEU A 171 -4.74 -2.19 -10.48
N LEU A 172 -5.75 -1.48 -10.99
CA LEU A 172 -5.54 -0.18 -11.65
C LEU A 172 -5.00 0.86 -10.67
N VAL A 173 -5.55 0.92 -9.45
CA VAL A 173 -5.03 1.80 -8.38
C VAL A 173 -3.60 1.43 -8.02
N ALA A 174 -3.29 0.14 -7.83
CA ALA A 174 -1.95 -0.33 -7.51
C ALA A 174 -0.93 0.01 -8.61
N ARG A 175 -1.32 -0.16 -9.88
CA ARG A 175 -0.50 0.24 -11.03
C ARG A 175 -0.24 1.75 -11.06
N ASP A 176 -1.26 2.57 -10.84
CA ASP A 176 -1.12 4.03 -10.81
C ASP A 176 -0.20 4.46 -9.66
N ASN A 177 -0.31 3.80 -8.49
CA ASN A 177 0.60 4.00 -7.37
C ASN A 177 2.04 3.60 -7.71
N ALA A 178 2.24 2.45 -8.36
CA ALA A 178 3.56 2.01 -8.79
C ALA A 178 4.23 3.02 -9.73
N LEU A 179 3.48 3.56 -10.68
CA LEU A 179 3.96 4.63 -11.57
C LEU A 179 4.28 5.90 -10.79
N GLY A 180 3.43 6.29 -9.84
CA GLY A 180 3.60 7.49 -9.01
C GLY A 180 4.84 7.46 -8.11
N VAL A 181 5.24 6.27 -7.63
CA VAL A 181 6.44 6.08 -6.80
C VAL A 181 7.65 5.58 -7.60
N GLY A 182 7.54 5.47 -8.93
CA GLY A 182 8.65 5.03 -9.79
C GLY A 182 9.00 3.54 -9.65
N ALA A 183 8.09 2.70 -9.16
CA ALA A 183 8.33 1.26 -8.95
C ALA A 183 8.15 0.47 -10.26
N THR A 184 9.07 0.63 -11.22
CA THR A 184 9.03 -0.05 -12.54
C THR A 184 9.21 -1.57 -12.46
N ARG A 185 9.57 -2.10 -11.30
CA ARG A 185 9.78 -3.52 -11.03
C ARG A 185 8.55 -4.21 -10.41
N ALA A 186 7.40 -3.53 -10.37
CA ALA A 186 6.12 -4.06 -9.95
C ALA A 186 5.30 -4.49 -11.16
N ALA A 187 4.69 -5.66 -11.08
CA ALA A 187 3.66 -6.14 -12.00
C ALA A 187 2.37 -6.46 -11.23
N PHE A 188 1.22 -6.42 -11.91
CA PHE A 188 -0.07 -6.68 -11.29
C PHE A 188 -0.88 -7.65 -12.13
N LEU A 189 -1.52 -8.62 -11.47
CA LEU A 189 -2.25 -9.72 -12.12
C LEU A 189 -3.60 -9.95 -11.45
N ALA A 190 -4.67 -10.03 -12.25
CA ALA A 190 -5.98 -10.42 -11.75
C ALA A 190 -5.96 -11.92 -11.41
N SER A 191 -6.12 -12.23 -10.14
CA SER A 191 -6.06 -13.60 -9.62
C SER A 191 -6.74 -13.68 -8.25
N ASP A 192 -7.36 -14.81 -7.96
CA ASP A 192 -7.76 -15.16 -6.61
C ASP A 192 -6.53 -15.67 -5.87
N MET A 193 -6.09 -14.87 -4.88
CA MET A 193 -4.87 -15.10 -4.12
C MET A 193 -3.70 -15.52 -5.05
N ALA A 194 -3.17 -16.72 -4.86
CA ALA A 194 -2.00 -17.24 -5.58
C ALA A 194 -2.36 -18.11 -6.81
N ALA A 195 -3.64 -18.23 -7.20
CA ALA A 195 -4.09 -19.23 -8.18
C ALA A 195 -3.43 -19.12 -9.57
N ALA A 196 -3.05 -17.91 -9.99
CA ALA A 196 -2.40 -17.68 -11.29
C ALA A 196 -0.89 -17.46 -11.19
N LEU A 197 -0.29 -17.69 -10.01
CA LEU A 197 1.14 -17.50 -9.81
C LEU A 197 1.92 -18.79 -10.08
N ASP A 198 3.10 -18.62 -10.68
CA ASP A 198 4.10 -19.67 -10.84
C ASP A 198 5.40 -19.28 -10.11
N GLY A 199 5.82 -20.16 -9.21
CA GLY A 199 7.01 -19.93 -8.37
C GLY A 199 8.34 -20.22 -9.09
N PRO A 200 9.47 -20.24 -8.36
CA PRO A 200 9.55 -19.99 -6.93
C PRO A 200 9.70 -18.51 -6.56
N PHE A 201 9.12 -18.13 -5.41
CA PHE A 201 9.29 -16.82 -4.78
C PHE A 201 10.23 -16.88 -3.58
N ASP A 202 10.96 -15.80 -3.33
CA ASP A 202 11.79 -15.63 -2.14
C ASP A 202 10.94 -15.24 -0.94
N VAL A 203 9.99 -14.32 -1.15
CA VAL A 203 9.07 -13.82 -0.14
C VAL A 203 7.66 -13.70 -0.73
N ILE A 204 6.67 -14.15 0.02
CA ILE A 204 5.25 -13.90 -0.26
C ILE A 204 4.69 -13.15 0.94
N VAL A 205 4.00 -12.05 0.68
CA VAL A 205 3.29 -11.26 1.71
C VAL A 205 1.79 -11.25 1.43
N ALA A 206 0.99 -11.06 2.47
CA ALA A 206 -0.45 -10.84 2.32
C ALA A 206 -1.01 -10.06 3.53
N ASN A 207 -1.96 -9.17 3.25
CA ASN A 207 -2.92 -8.70 4.24
C ASN A 207 -4.31 -9.19 3.79
N PRO A 208 -4.67 -10.45 4.11
CA PRO A 208 -5.92 -11.04 3.64
C PRO A 208 -7.11 -10.54 4.47
N PRO A 209 -8.35 -10.59 3.94
CA PRO A 209 -9.54 -10.42 4.74
C PRO A 209 -9.58 -11.44 5.88
N TYR A 210 -9.75 -10.94 7.12
CA TYR A 210 -9.67 -11.79 8.33
C TYR A 210 -10.81 -11.57 9.33
N ILE A 211 -11.79 -10.74 9.02
CA ILE A 211 -12.94 -10.47 9.91
C ILE A 211 -13.98 -11.56 9.69
N ALA A 212 -14.47 -12.16 10.77
CA ALA A 212 -15.56 -13.13 10.66
C ALA A 212 -16.79 -12.47 10.06
N SER A 213 -17.47 -13.16 9.13
CA SER A 213 -18.63 -12.60 8.39
C SER A 213 -19.70 -12.00 9.29
N GLY A 214 -19.93 -12.61 10.47
CA GLY A 214 -20.90 -12.15 11.46
C GLY A 214 -20.47 -10.86 12.19
N GLU A 215 -19.19 -10.52 12.19
CA GLU A 215 -18.63 -9.35 12.88
C GLU A 215 -18.56 -8.11 11.98
N VAL A 216 -18.65 -8.28 10.65
CA VAL A 216 -18.51 -7.18 9.68
C VAL A 216 -19.54 -6.05 9.94
N ALA A 217 -20.77 -6.41 10.30
CA ALA A 217 -21.82 -5.44 10.59
C ALA A 217 -21.57 -4.59 11.86
N ALA A 218 -20.74 -5.08 12.78
CA ALA A 218 -20.40 -4.41 14.03
C ALA A 218 -19.19 -3.48 13.93
N LEU A 219 -18.53 -3.44 12.78
CA LEU A 219 -17.37 -2.58 12.55
C LEU A 219 -17.73 -1.09 12.66
N ALA A 220 -16.73 -0.27 12.98
CA ALA A 220 -16.88 1.18 12.93
C ALA A 220 -17.42 1.62 11.56
N PRO A 221 -18.32 2.60 11.49
CA PRO A 221 -18.92 3.05 10.23
C PRO A 221 -17.90 3.42 9.16
N GLU A 222 -16.77 4.00 9.57
CA GLU A 222 -15.65 4.36 8.69
C GLU A 222 -15.08 3.16 7.90
N VAL A 223 -15.11 1.98 8.50
CA VAL A 223 -14.63 0.73 7.89
C VAL A 223 -15.77 0.03 7.17
N ARG A 224 -16.88 -0.19 7.88
CA ARG A 224 -18.04 -0.96 7.38
C ARG A 224 -18.64 -0.39 6.10
N ASP A 225 -18.79 0.94 6.04
CA ASP A 225 -19.54 1.60 4.98
C ASP A 225 -18.65 2.13 3.85
N PHE A 226 -17.33 2.23 4.07
CA PHE A 226 -16.40 2.85 3.12
C PHE A 226 -15.31 1.93 2.61
N ASP A 227 -14.93 0.87 3.31
CA ASP A 227 -14.01 -0.13 2.77
C ASP A 227 -14.77 -1.24 2.03
N PRO A 228 -14.19 -1.81 0.94
CA PRO A 228 -14.89 -2.86 0.21
C PRO A 228 -15.08 -4.10 1.08
N ARG A 229 -16.31 -4.60 1.19
CA ARG A 229 -16.63 -5.79 2.03
C ARG A 229 -15.71 -6.98 1.74
N ARG A 230 -15.38 -7.22 0.47
CA ARG A 230 -14.46 -8.30 0.05
C ARG A 230 -13.05 -8.19 0.65
N ALA A 231 -12.63 -6.97 1.07
CA ALA A 231 -11.34 -6.76 1.72
C ALA A 231 -11.41 -6.91 3.25
N LEU A 232 -12.60 -7.17 3.80
CA LEU A 232 -12.86 -7.28 5.23
C LEU A 232 -13.28 -8.70 5.62
N ASP A 233 -14.22 -9.29 4.87
CA ASP A 233 -14.92 -10.53 5.18
C ASP A 233 -14.01 -11.75 4.92
N GLY A 234 -13.51 -12.36 5.98
CA GLY A 234 -12.64 -13.53 6.00
C GLY A 234 -13.37 -14.88 6.08
N GLY A 235 -14.71 -14.90 5.87
CA GLY A 235 -15.51 -16.08 6.00
C GLY A 235 -16.10 -16.30 7.39
N PRO A 236 -16.72 -17.43 7.66
CA PRO A 236 -17.48 -17.69 8.90
C PRO A 236 -16.69 -17.49 10.19
N ASP A 237 -15.40 -17.82 10.19
CA ASP A 237 -14.47 -17.71 11.33
C ASP A 237 -13.28 -16.79 11.07
N GLY A 238 -13.28 -16.07 9.93
CA GLY A 238 -12.21 -15.14 9.55
C GLY A 238 -10.92 -15.83 9.08
N LEU A 239 -10.93 -17.12 8.79
CA LEU A 239 -9.73 -17.90 8.44
C LEU A 239 -9.71 -18.44 7.00
N ASP A 240 -10.71 -18.16 6.17
CA ASP A 240 -10.82 -18.77 4.84
C ASP A 240 -9.64 -18.43 3.94
N PHE A 241 -9.17 -17.18 3.95
CA PHE A 241 -8.02 -16.78 3.16
C PHE A 241 -6.71 -17.38 3.67
N TYR A 242 -6.54 -17.56 4.98
CA TYR A 242 -5.36 -18.26 5.51
C TYR A 242 -5.35 -19.74 5.11
N ARG A 243 -6.52 -20.39 5.02
CA ARG A 243 -6.65 -21.75 4.48
C ARG A 243 -6.25 -21.81 3.01
N ALA A 244 -6.72 -20.85 2.20
CA ALA A 244 -6.35 -20.75 0.77
C ALA A 244 -4.85 -20.50 0.58
N ILE A 245 -4.25 -19.62 1.38
CA ILE A 245 -2.81 -19.37 1.42
C ILE A 245 -2.05 -20.66 1.81
N ALA A 246 -2.48 -21.35 2.86
CA ALA A 246 -1.85 -22.58 3.30
C ALA A 246 -1.88 -23.67 2.21
N ALA A 247 -2.96 -23.76 1.45
CA ALA A 247 -3.10 -24.77 0.39
C ALA A 247 -2.16 -24.51 -0.82
N THR A 248 -1.82 -23.26 -1.12
CA THR A 248 -1.14 -22.89 -2.37
C THR A 248 0.30 -22.43 -2.18
N VAL A 249 0.57 -21.60 -1.18
CA VAL A 249 1.86 -20.90 -1.00
C VAL A 249 3.06 -21.83 -0.76
N PRO A 250 2.95 -22.97 -0.04
CA PRO A 250 4.09 -23.85 0.14
C PRO A 250 4.75 -24.34 -1.16
N ALA A 251 3.96 -24.56 -2.21
CA ALA A 251 4.49 -24.95 -3.53
C ALA A 251 5.24 -23.81 -4.22
N LEU A 252 4.79 -22.57 -4.02
CA LEU A 252 5.31 -21.37 -4.67
C LEU A 252 6.56 -20.80 -4.01
N LEU A 253 6.85 -21.13 -2.75
CA LEU A 253 8.06 -20.68 -2.08
C LEU A 253 9.28 -21.52 -2.49
N ARG A 254 10.44 -20.86 -2.69
CA ARG A 254 11.72 -21.59 -2.74
C ARG A 254 12.02 -22.27 -1.39
N PRO A 255 12.88 -23.27 -1.33
CA PRO A 255 13.43 -23.78 -0.06
C PRO A 255 14.05 -22.63 0.74
N GLY A 256 13.67 -22.46 2.00
CA GLY A 256 14.06 -21.34 2.86
C GLY A 256 13.30 -20.04 2.59
N GLY A 257 12.40 -19.99 1.60
CA GLY A 257 11.56 -18.81 1.32
C GLY A 257 10.58 -18.50 2.46
N ALA A 258 10.14 -17.27 2.52
CA ALA A 258 9.32 -16.73 3.61
C ALA A 258 7.90 -16.36 3.15
N LEU A 259 6.90 -16.70 3.97
CA LEU A 259 5.55 -16.17 3.94
C LEU A 259 5.39 -15.23 5.13
N VAL A 260 4.87 -14.02 4.91
CA VAL A 260 4.51 -13.09 5.98
C VAL A 260 3.08 -12.62 5.77
N VAL A 261 2.22 -12.85 6.76
CA VAL A 261 0.81 -12.45 6.69
C VAL A 261 0.43 -11.52 7.84
N GLU A 262 -0.47 -10.56 7.56
CA GLU A 262 -1.14 -9.82 8.63
C GLU A 262 -2.11 -10.74 9.37
N LEU A 263 -2.29 -10.49 10.67
CA LEU A 263 -3.18 -11.25 11.54
C LEU A 263 -4.32 -10.37 12.08
N GLY A 264 -5.51 -10.90 12.10
CA GLY A 264 -6.58 -10.42 12.96
C GLY A 264 -6.25 -10.63 14.44
N ALA A 265 -6.79 -9.78 15.31
CA ALA A 265 -6.62 -9.95 16.75
C ALA A 265 -7.06 -11.35 17.23
N GLY A 266 -6.22 -12.03 18.00
CA GLY A 266 -6.50 -13.36 18.53
C GLY A 266 -6.29 -14.54 17.56
N GLN A 267 -5.99 -14.30 16.28
CA GLN A 267 -5.87 -15.37 15.27
C GLN A 267 -4.49 -16.02 15.19
N ALA A 268 -3.47 -15.50 15.88
CA ALA A 268 -2.08 -15.94 15.72
C ALA A 268 -1.88 -17.46 15.86
N GLN A 269 -2.49 -18.08 16.89
CA GLN A 269 -2.35 -19.51 17.14
C GLN A 269 -3.01 -20.36 16.04
N ALA A 270 -4.23 -19.98 15.63
CA ALA A 270 -4.96 -20.71 14.60
C ALA A 270 -4.24 -20.64 13.25
N VAL A 271 -3.76 -19.48 12.86
CA VAL A 271 -3.02 -19.28 11.59
C VAL A 271 -1.67 -20.01 11.63
N ALA A 272 -0.95 -19.97 12.75
CA ALA A 272 0.29 -20.74 12.90
C ALA A 272 0.06 -22.25 12.77
N ALA A 273 -1.04 -22.77 13.34
CA ALA A 273 -1.41 -24.17 13.21
C ALA A 273 -1.72 -24.56 11.74
N LEU A 274 -2.46 -23.71 10.99
CA LEU A 274 -2.74 -23.93 9.58
C LEU A 274 -1.44 -24.02 8.75
N PHE A 275 -0.49 -23.12 8.98
CA PHE A 275 0.77 -23.11 8.24
C PHE A 275 1.69 -24.27 8.64
N SER A 276 1.71 -24.66 9.92
CA SER A 276 2.47 -25.83 10.38
C SER A 276 1.95 -27.12 9.73
N ALA A 277 0.63 -27.26 9.59
CA ALA A 277 0.00 -28.46 9.02
C ALA A 277 0.42 -28.71 7.55
N VAL A 278 0.85 -27.65 6.83
CA VAL A 278 1.33 -27.75 5.45
C VAL A 278 2.86 -27.70 5.32
N GLY A 279 3.59 -27.88 6.43
CA GLY A 279 5.05 -27.99 6.46
C GLY A 279 5.80 -26.66 6.41
N LEU A 280 5.12 -25.52 6.61
CA LEU A 280 5.79 -24.27 6.92
C LEU A 280 6.17 -24.23 8.40
N VAL A 281 7.20 -23.46 8.73
CA VAL A 281 7.70 -23.30 10.11
C VAL A 281 7.39 -21.88 10.57
N PRO A 282 6.29 -21.65 11.34
CA PRO A 282 5.97 -20.33 11.86
C PRO A 282 6.98 -19.89 12.92
N SER A 283 7.29 -18.59 12.94
CA SER A 283 8.01 -17.91 14.01
C SER A 283 7.02 -17.31 15.02
N PRO A 284 7.46 -16.89 16.20
CA PRO A 284 6.62 -16.05 17.07
C PRO A 284 6.10 -14.83 16.29
N PRO A 285 4.82 -14.44 16.46
CA PRO A 285 4.26 -13.32 15.73
C PRO A 285 4.89 -11.99 16.18
N SER A 286 5.09 -11.08 15.23
CA SER A 286 5.53 -9.72 15.51
C SER A 286 4.34 -8.86 15.98
N PRO A 287 4.47 -8.15 17.12
CA PRO A 287 3.43 -7.24 17.58
C PRO A 287 3.49 -5.90 16.84
N ASP A 288 2.33 -5.21 16.77
CA ASP A 288 2.28 -3.81 16.41
C ASP A 288 2.74 -2.89 17.57
N LEU A 289 2.68 -1.56 17.36
CA LEU A 289 3.08 -0.58 18.37
C LEU A 289 2.24 -0.62 19.66
N HIS A 290 1.08 -1.29 19.63
CA HIS A 290 0.21 -1.48 20.80
C HIS A 290 0.44 -2.83 21.48
N GLY A 291 1.39 -3.64 21.00
CA GLY A 291 1.70 -4.95 21.53
C GLY A 291 0.76 -6.06 21.05
N VAL A 292 -0.12 -5.80 20.09
CA VAL A 292 -1.02 -6.79 19.52
C VAL A 292 -0.30 -7.59 18.44
N PRO A 293 -0.28 -8.95 18.48
CA PRO A 293 0.25 -9.79 17.43
C PRO A 293 -0.36 -9.42 16.06
N ARG A 294 0.48 -8.96 15.12
CA ARG A 294 0.00 -8.39 13.86
C ARG A 294 0.60 -9.02 12.61
N ALA A 295 1.84 -9.47 12.65
CA ALA A 295 2.45 -10.16 11.52
C ALA A 295 2.95 -11.54 11.91
N LEU A 296 2.66 -12.56 11.09
CA LEU A 296 3.17 -13.93 11.24
C LEU A 296 4.10 -14.27 10.09
N LEU A 297 5.37 -14.50 10.42
CA LEU A 297 6.35 -15.07 9.52
C LEU A 297 6.29 -16.59 9.58
N ALA A 298 6.24 -17.26 8.43
CA ALA A 298 6.43 -18.72 8.33
C ALA A 298 7.41 -19.05 7.19
N ARG A 299 8.34 -19.99 7.42
CA ARG A 299 9.36 -20.35 6.43
C ARG A 299 9.13 -21.73 5.86
N LYS A 300 9.37 -21.90 4.55
CA LYS A 300 9.51 -23.22 3.94
C LYS A 300 10.84 -23.84 4.36
N ALA A 301 10.84 -25.08 4.86
CA ALA A 301 12.06 -25.76 5.25
C ALA A 301 13.11 -25.76 4.13
N ALA A 302 14.35 -25.49 4.47
CA ALA A 302 15.46 -25.64 3.53
C ALA A 302 15.66 -27.12 3.19
N LYS A 303 16.01 -27.48 1.95
CA LYS A 303 16.38 -28.86 1.61
C LYS A 303 17.59 -29.25 2.45
N LYS A 304 17.48 -30.33 3.24
CA LYS A 304 18.64 -30.91 3.93
C LYS A 304 19.71 -31.27 2.88
N GLY A 305 20.84 -30.55 2.90
CA GLY A 305 21.97 -30.87 2.00
C GLY A 305 22.73 -29.69 1.40
N GLN A 306 22.21 -28.46 1.42
CA GLN A 306 23.00 -27.30 1.02
C GLN A 306 23.61 -26.59 2.23
N LYS A 307 24.61 -27.21 2.88
CA LYS A 307 25.61 -26.44 3.63
C LYS A 307 26.29 -25.52 2.62
N LYS A 308 26.16 -24.20 2.75
CA LYS A 308 26.93 -23.21 2.00
C LYS A 308 28.40 -23.41 2.33
N GLY A 309 29.13 -24.14 1.46
CA GLY A 309 30.56 -24.08 1.40
C GLY A 309 30.97 -22.75 0.80
N TYR A 310 31.13 -21.75 1.62
CA TYR A 310 31.97 -20.61 1.28
C TYR A 310 33.42 -21.08 1.54
N GLU A 311 33.99 -21.87 0.61
CA GLU A 311 35.45 -21.95 0.51
C GLU A 311 35.92 -20.59 -0.02
N GLN A 312 36.68 -19.90 0.81
CA GLN A 312 37.55 -18.82 0.41
C GLN A 312 38.53 -19.38 -0.64
N GLY A 313 38.16 -19.26 -1.92
CA GLY A 313 39.10 -19.51 -3.01
C GLY A 313 40.19 -18.46 -2.99
N ALA A 314 41.32 -18.80 -2.35
CA ALA A 314 42.56 -18.04 -2.50
C ALA A 314 42.90 -17.96 -3.99
N LEU A 315 42.95 -16.72 -4.48
CA LEU A 315 43.45 -16.38 -5.82
C LEU A 315 44.92 -16.78 -5.91
N ALA A 316 45.21 -17.94 -6.53
CA ALA A 316 46.54 -18.23 -7.06
C ALA A 316 46.78 -17.35 -8.31
N PRO A 317 47.97 -16.74 -8.48
CA PRO A 317 48.25 -15.87 -9.61
C PRO A 317 48.37 -16.70 -10.91
N ARG A 318 47.47 -16.43 -11.87
CA ARG A 318 47.57 -16.98 -13.23
C ARG A 318 48.73 -16.36 -13.96
N GLN A 319 49.69 -17.16 -14.36
CA GLN A 319 50.77 -16.85 -15.29
C GLN A 319 50.17 -16.36 -16.63
N LYS A 320 50.72 -15.26 -17.12
CA LYS A 320 50.45 -14.70 -18.45
C LYS A 320 51.05 -15.63 -19.53
N SER A 321 50.23 -16.29 -20.35
CA SER A 321 50.61 -16.80 -21.64
C SER A 321 50.18 -15.82 -22.72
N SER A 322 51.18 -15.27 -23.43
CA SER A 322 51.04 -14.40 -24.58
C SER A 322 50.57 -15.22 -25.79
N GLN A 323 49.36 -14.96 -26.27
CA GLN A 323 49.02 -15.22 -27.66
C GLN A 323 48.33 -14.00 -28.26
N LYS A 324 49.06 -13.39 -29.20
CA LYS A 324 48.59 -12.32 -30.09
C LYS A 324 47.62 -12.96 -31.10
N SER A 325 46.37 -12.56 -31.12
CA SER A 325 45.51 -12.71 -32.29
C SER A 325 45.01 -11.33 -32.74
N THR A 326 45.51 -10.95 -33.88
CA THR A 326 45.15 -9.80 -34.69
C THR A 326 43.69 -9.96 -35.19
N TRP A 327 42.83 -9.05 -34.83
CA TRP A 327 41.53 -8.86 -35.52
C TRP A 327 41.54 -7.57 -36.29
N ASN A 328 41.35 -7.73 -37.62
CA ASN A 328 41.30 -6.70 -38.65
C ASN A 328 39.96 -5.97 -38.60
N ILE A 329 39.98 -4.65 -38.38
CA ILE A 329 38.78 -3.80 -38.39
C ILE A 329 38.59 -3.30 -39.80
N GLY A 330 37.63 -3.89 -40.50
CA GLY A 330 37.11 -3.37 -41.76
C GLY A 330 36.26 -2.14 -41.54
N ARG A 331 36.74 -1.01 -42.03
CA ARG A 331 35.97 0.23 -42.13
C ARG A 331 34.95 0.07 -43.27
N ASN A 332 33.66 0.28 -43.00
CA ASN A 332 32.74 0.68 -44.03
C ASN A 332 32.09 2.00 -43.64
N ARG A 333 32.54 3.05 -44.31
CA ARG A 333 31.85 4.35 -44.42
C ARG A 333 30.73 4.19 -45.44
N LEU A 334 29.52 4.57 -45.10
CA LEU A 334 28.52 5.03 -46.05
C LEU A 334 27.99 6.37 -45.60
N ALA A 335 28.40 7.37 -46.36
CA ALA A 335 27.85 8.69 -46.34
C ALA A 335 26.48 8.69 -47.06
N CYS A 336 25.51 9.38 -46.54
CA CYS A 336 24.45 9.98 -47.34
C CYS A 336 24.16 11.39 -46.84
N SER A 337 24.45 12.28 -47.72
CA SER A 337 24.28 13.73 -47.67
C SER A 337 22.86 14.15 -48.14
N HIS A 338 22.54 15.39 -47.83
CA HIS A 338 21.55 16.30 -48.43
C HIS A 338 20.10 16.14 -47.92
N GLY A 339 19.35 17.20 -47.59
CA GLY A 339 19.62 18.62 -47.72
C GLY A 339 18.34 19.41 -47.40
N ILE A 340 18.53 20.61 -46.89
CA ILE A 340 17.84 21.88 -47.23
C ILE A 340 16.29 21.86 -47.09
N GLY A 341 15.60 22.67 -46.33
CA GLY A 341 15.62 24.07 -45.98
C GLY A 341 14.17 24.62 -45.94
N PRO A 342 13.88 25.83 -45.51
CA PRO A 342 12.73 26.21 -44.70
C PRO A 342 11.55 26.81 -45.49
N ARG A 343 10.38 26.71 -44.87
CA ARG A 343 9.35 27.78 -44.89
C ARG A 343 8.42 27.62 -43.65
#